data_0f9f26634da11edd402d52d09baf98dc
#
_entry.id   0f9f26634da11edd402d52d09baf98dc
#
_cell.length_a   1.000
_cell.length_b   1.000
_cell.length_c   1.000
_cell.angle_alpha   90.00
_cell.angle_beta   90.00
_cell.angle_gamma   90.00
#
_symmetry.space_group_name_H-M   'P 1'
#
loop_
_entity.id
_entity.type
_entity.pdbx_description
1 polymer ?
#
loop_
_entity_poly.entity_id
_entity_poly.type
_entity_poly.pdbx_seq_one_letter_code
_entity_poly.pdbx_strand_id
1 'polypeptide(L)'
;MAQTGFARVAMICVLLAAVSGSGCSGLKVTTESSNELPRYKIRSIALVPFTSITTPQARDHGGPFFSVPESLRQYDMSQAVPSNMERPPRQTVTVPNYAAEKVTQLFWKRLQSREGVQVVPLGDSAKASLTDGELPGARPETVAATVAKRLKADAALIGHVSVYQERVGSRLGASPAAAVGFEVKAVAVDGQVLWVGNYYEQQRPMTEDFMGFLQRWAFVTAEELAQYGVDEMLKEFPFGKGSQP
;
A
#
# COMPACT_ATOMS: atom_id res chain seq x y z
N MET A 1 15.46 48.32 29.67
CA MET A 1 15.23 46.88 30.02
C MET A 1 13.96 46.25 29.46
N ALA A 2 13.19 46.90 28.58
CA ALA A 2 11.91 46.37 28.05
C ALA A 2 12.03 45.68 26.64
N GLN A 3 13.13 45.85 25.90
CA GLN A 3 13.27 45.30 24.55
C GLN A 3 13.63 43.81 24.50
N THR A 4 14.23 43.24 25.56
CA THR A 4 14.63 41.83 25.58
C THR A 4 13.48 40.85 25.85
N GLY A 5 12.35 41.33 26.37
CA GLY A 5 11.15 40.51 26.61
C GLY A 5 10.36 40.25 25.36
N PHE A 6 10.22 41.22 24.48
CA PHE A 6 9.42 41.12 23.24
C PHE A 6 10.05 40.16 22.22
N ALA A 7 11.39 40.15 22.12
CA ALA A 7 12.09 39.22 21.21
C ALA A 7 11.98 37.75 21.65
N ARG A 8 11.97 37.50 22.96
CA ARG A 8 11.81 36.14 23.51
C ARG A 8 10.40 35.60 23.36
N VAL A 9 9.37 36.44 23.53
CA VAL A 9 7.97 36.04 23.32
C VAL A 9 7.70 35.80 21.83
N ALA A 10 8.21 36.64 20.92
CA ALA A 10 8.08 36.43 19.48
C ALA A 10 8.77 35.15 19.00
N MET A 11 9.94 34.82 19.54
CA MET A 11 10.68 33.60 19.21
C MET A 11 9.95 32.34 19.71
N ILE A 12 9.30 32.36 20.88
CA ILE A 12 8.51 31.26 21.40
C ILE A 12 7.24 31.05 20.58
N CYS A 13 6.56 32.13 20.13
CA CYS A 13 5.39 32.02 19.28
C CYS A 13 5.73 31.45 17.89
N VAL A 14 6.88 31.78 17.30
CA VAL A 14 7.35 31.21 16.03
C VAL A 14 7.70 29.71 16.20
N LEU A 15 8.30 29.31 17.31
CA LEU A 15 8.60 27.90 17.61
C LEU A 15 7.31 27.08 17.86
N LEU A 16 6.31 27.63 18.52
CA LEU A 16 5.01 26.98 18.71
C LEU A 16 4.22 26.86 17.41
N ALA A 17 4.31 27.81 16.49
CA ALA A 17 3.67 27.75 15.18
C ALA A 17 4.30 26.70 14.26
N ALA A 18 5.60 26.40 14.41
CA ALA A 18 6.30 25.38 13.65
C ALA A 18 5.90 23.93 14.02
N VAL A 19 5.38 23.70 15.23
CA VAL A 19 4.97 22.37 15.71
C VAL A 19 3.55 22.01 15.31
N SER A 20 2.72 23.00 14.94
CA SER A 20 1.30 22.79 14.60
C SER A 20 1.06 22.33 13.16
N GLY A 21 2.10 22.18 12.35
CA GLY A 21 2.03 21.83 10.93
C GLY A 21 2.08 20.32 10.60
N SER A 22 2.11 19.45 11.61
CA SER A 22 2.04 17.99 11.38
C SER A 22 0.59 17.58 11.11
N GLY A 23 0.08 17.96 9.94
CA GLY A 23 -1.16 17.40 9.41
C GLY A 23 -1.01 15.88 9.35
N CYS A 24 -1.91 15.16 10.01
CA CYS A 24 -2.02 13.70 9.92
C CYS A 24 -2.38 13.27 8.49
N SER A 25 -1.43 13.31 7.58
CA SER A 25 -1.49 12.47 6.38
C SER A 25 -1.20 11.05 6.89
N GLY A 26 -2.23 10.20 6.97
CA GLY A 26 -2.08 8.82 7.38
C GLY A 26 -0.93 8.18 6.60
N LEU A 27 -0.08 7.42 7.31
CA LEU A 27 1.05 6.73 6.71
C LEU A 27 0.55 5.85 5.57
N LYS A 28 0.98 6.15 4.35
CA LYS A 28 0.61 5.40 3.13
C LYS A 28 1.33 4.06 3.06
N VAL A 29 2.52 4.00 3.65
CA VAL A 29 3.35 2.81 3.77
C VAL A 29 3.58 2.53 5.24
N THR A 30 3.39 1.29 5.64
CA THR A 30 3.79 0.77 6.95
C THR A 30 4.63 -0.47 6.74
N THR A 31 5.75 -0.57 7.47
CA THR A 31 6.64 -1.72 7.40
C THR A 31 6.94 -2.23 8.80
N GLU A 32 7.10 -3.53 8.91
CA GLU A 32 7.46 -4.20 10.15
C GLU A 32 8.55 -5.24 9.87
N SER A 33 9.61 -5.21 10.65
CA SER A 33 10.69 -6.19 10.58
C SER A 33 10.68 -7.08 11.81
N SER A 34 10.89 -8.37 11.61
CA SER A 34 11.00 -9.33 12.71
C SER A 34 12.25 -9.07 13.55
N ASN A 35 12.13 -9.23 14.86
CA ASN A 35 13.27 -9.18 15.79
C ASN A 35 14.30 -10.28 15.52
N GLU A 36 13.92 -11.32 14.79
CA GLU A 36 14.81 -12.43 14.42
C GLU A 36 15.62 -12.15 13.14
N LEU A 37 15.30 -11.05 12.44
CA LEU A 37 15.97 -10.66 11.19
C LEU A 37 17.52 -10.77 11.24
N PRO A 38 18.21 -10.36 12.32
CA PRO A 38 19.68 -10.45 12.39
C PRO A 38 20.25 -11.87 12.33
N ARG A 39 19.43 -12.89 12.58
CA ARG A 39 19.84 -14.30 12.50
C ARG A 39 19.92 -14.82 11.07
N TYR A 40 19.28 -14.12 10.12
CA TYR A 40 19.17 -14.54 8.73
C TYR A 40 20.13 -13.76 7.84
N LYS A 41 20.87 -14.48 7.01
CA LYS A 41 21.76 -13.89 6.00
C LYS A 41 21.11 -14.06 4.63
N ILE A 42 20.26 -13.11 4.27
CA ILE A 42 19.52 -13.15 3.00
C ILE A 42 20.37 -12.49 1.91
N ARG A 43 20.77 -13.28 0.92
CA ARG A 43 21.51 -12.85 -0.27
C ARG A 43 20.76 -13.15 -1.56
N SER A 44 19.82 -14.09 -1.51
CA SER A 44 19.01 -14.50 -2.66
C SER A 44 17.55 -14.54 -2.29
N ILE A 45 16.70 -13.97 -3.18
CA ILE A 45 15.27 -13.86 -2.97
C ILE A 45 14.53 -14.39 -4.20
N ALA A 46 13.57 -15.30 -3.97
CA ALA A 46 12.60 -15.72 -4.97
C ALA A 46 11.35 -14.83 -4.87
N LEU A 47 10.91 -14.25 -5.98
CA LEU A 47 9.67 -13.49 -6.01
C LEU A 47 8.55 -14.40 -6.52
N VAL A 48 7.66 -14.83 -5.61
CA VAL A 48 6.46 -15.60 -5.96
C VAL A 48 5.46 -14.64 -6.62
N PRO A 49 4.82 -15.03 -7.72
CA PRO A 49 3.76 -14.21 -8.32
C PRO A 49 2.72 -13.81 -7.27
N PHE A 50 2.42 -12.53 -7.21
CA PHE A 50 1.45 -12.01 -6.24
C PHE A 50 0.03 -12.48 -6.60
N THR A 51 -0.83 -12.49 -5.61
CA THR A 51 -2.25 -12.80 -5.76
C THR A 51 -3.09 -11.53 -5.63
N SER A 52 -4.31 -11.57 -6.12
CA SER A 52 -5.29 -10.50 -5.92
C SER A 52 -6.52 -11.03 -5.18
N ILE A 53 -7.19 -10.16 -4.45
CA ILE A 53 -8.47 -10.50 -3.85
C ILE A 53 -9.50 -10.71 -4.96
N THR A 54 -10.14 -11.88 -4.97
CA THR A 54 -11.16 -12.24 -5.96
C THR A 54 -12.56 -11.83 -5.53
N THR A 55 -12.76 -11.61 -4.22
CA THR A 55 -14.04 -11.23 -3.65
C THR A 55 -14.35 -9.77 -4.00
N PRO A 56 -15.56 -9.48 -4.54
CA PRO A 56 -15.98 -8.10 -4.78
C PRO A 56 -15.96 -7.29 -3.48
N GLN A 57 -15.32 -6.12 -3.52
CA GLN A 57 -15.26 -5.19 -2.40
C GLN A 57 -16.40 -4.19 -2.50
N ALA A 58 -17.11 -3.95 -1.38
CA ALA A 58 -18.08 -2.89 -1.33
C ALA A 58 -17.36 -1.54 -1.39
N ARG A 59 -17.75 -0.69 -2.32
CA ARG A 59 -17.23 0.66 -2.42
C ARG A 59 -18.01 1.55 -1.49
N ASP A 60 -17.35 2.10 -0.47
CA ASP A 60 -17.89 3.24 0.24
C ASP A 60 -17.76 4.46 -0.68
N HIS A 61 -18.87 4.88 -1.24
CA HIS A 61 -18.98 6.19 -1.84
C HIS A 61 -19.00 7.19 -0.68
N GLY A 62 -17.83 7.57 -0.20
CA GLY A 62 -17.66 8.81 0.52
C GLY A 62 -18.02 9.92 -0.46
N GLY A 63 -19.31 10.23 -0.56
CA GLY A 63 -19.75 11.46 -1.16
C GLY A 63 -19.11 12.61 -0.37
N PRO A 64 -18.82 13.76 -1.00
CA PRO A 64 -18.19 14.90 -0.34
C PRO A 64 -19.04 15.55 0.75
N PHE A 65 -20.16 14.98 1.12
CA PHE A 65 -21.11 15.54 2.04
C PHE A 65 -21.43 14.56 3.16
N PHE A 66 -20.83 14.85 4.33
CA PHE A 66 -21.21 14.35 5.63
C PHE A 66 -21.10 12.82 5.83
N SER A 67 -19.96 12.37 6.27
CA SER A 67 -19.92 11.26 7.20
C SER A 67 -20.63 11.71 8.48
N VAL A 68 -21.96 11.54 8.50
CA VAL A 68 -22.74 11.72 9.72
C VAL A 68 -22.24 10.66 10.69
N PRO A 69 -21.68 11.01 11.85
CA PRO A 69 -21.24 10.04 12.85
C PRO A 69 -22.38 9.06 13.13
N GLU A 70 -22.04 7.78 13.27
CA GLU A 70 -23.01 6.69 13.55
C GLU A 70 -23.96 7.03 14.71
N SER A 71 -23.47 7.82 15.68
CA SER A 71 -24.25 8.33 16.80
C SER A 71 -25.39 9.30 16.42
N LEU A 72 -25.31 9.94 15.25
CA LEU A 72 -26.38 10.82 14.75
C LEU A 72 -27.36 10.10 13.83
N ARG A 73 -27.07 8.86 13.41
CA ARG A 73 -27.99 8.02 12.63
C ARG A 73 -29.11 7.42 13.46
N GLN A 74 -29.00 7.45 14.79
CA GLN A 74 -30.04 6.93 15.71
C GLN A 74 -31.11 7.97 16.09
N TYR A 75 -30.93 9.26 15.74
CA TYR A 75 -31.99 10.23 15.90
C TYR A 75 -32.87 10.23 14.66
N ASP A 76 -34.00 9.61 14.81
CA ASP A 76 -35.26 9.62 14.09
C ASP A 76 -35.40 10.64 12.91
N MET A 77 -34.66 10.40 11.83
CA MET A 77 -34.88 11.00 10.53
C MET A 77 -35.85 10.15 9.67
N SER A 78 -36.53 9.20 10.27
CA SER A 78 -37.45 8.30 9.57
C SER A 78 -38.69 9.00 9.00
N GLN A 79 -38.93 10.26 9.37
CA GLN A 79 -40.10 11.02 8.88
C GLN A 79 -39.78 12.03 7.77
N ALA A 80 -38.53 12.28 7.39
CA ALA A 80 -38.18 13.33 6.45
C ALA A 80 -37.61 12.84 5.10
N VAL A 81 -37.41 11.53 4.91
CA VAL A 81 -36.92 11.00 3.63
C VAL A 81 -38.07 10.31 2.92
N PRO A 82 -38.47 10.78 1.70
CA PRO A 82 -39.45 10.07 0.91
C PRO A 82 -39.00 8.63 0.70
N SER A 83 -39.88 7.66 0.98
CA SER A 83 -39.64 6.21 0.88
C SER A 83 -39.26 5.72 -0.52
N ASN A 84 -39.18 6.61 -1.52
CA ASN A 84 -38.85 6.31 -2.90
C ASN A 84 -37.41 6.66 -3.29
N MET A 85 -36.55 7.10 -2.37
CA MET A 85 -35.13 7.16 -2.65
C MET A 85 -34.56 5.73 -2.52
N GLU A 86 -34.60 4.99 -3.63
CA GLU A 86 -33.81 3.79 -3.78
C GLU A 86 -32.35 4.14 -3.43
N ARG A 87 -31.80 3.48 -2.41
CA ARG A 87 -30.38 3.61 -2.10
C ARG A 87 -29.63 3.27 -3.39
N PRO A 88 -28.74 4.16 -3.87
CA PRO A 88 -27.97 3.83 -5.06
C PRO A 88 -27.34 2.45 -4.85
N PRO A 89 -27.37 1.57 -5.86
CA PRO A 89 -26.85 0.23 -5.72
C PRO A 89 -25.39 0.31 -5.27
N ARG A 90 -25.05 -0.44 -4.22
CA ARG A 90 -23.65 -0.50 -3.75
C ARG A 90 -22.81 -0.98 -4.93
N GLN A 91 -21.98 -0.09 -5.45
CA GLN A 91 -21.05 -0.48 -6.50
C GLN A 91 -20.00 -1.37 -5.87
N THR A 92 -19.91 -2.58 -6.36
CA THR A 92 -18.83 -3.50 -6.01
C THR A 92 -17.68 -3.29 -6.98
N VAL A 93 -16.46 -3.19 -6.44
CA VAL A 93 -15.23 -3.12 -7.23
C VAL A 93 -14.47 -4.42 -7.04
N THR A 94 -14.10 -5.05 -8.14
CA THR A 94 -13.20 -6.21 -8.15
C THR A 94 -11.80 -5.75 -8.52
N VAL A 95 -10.80 -6.35 -7.91
CA VAL A 95 -9.41 -6.14 -8.32
C VAL A 95 -9.22 -6.81 -9.68
N PRO A 96 -8.73 -6.07 -10.70
CA PRO A 96 -8.49 -6.66 -12.01
C PRO A 96 -7.45 -7.80 -11.94
N ASN A 97 -7.64 -8.86 -12.72
CA ASN A 97 -6.73 -10.02 -12.71
C ASN A 97 -5.27 -9.64 -13.03
N TYR A 98 -5.06 -8.62 -13.87
CA TYR A 98 -3.72 -8.14 -14.22
C TYR A 98 -3.02 -7.34 -13.12
N ALA A 99 -3.74 -6.91 -12.08
CA ALA A 99 -3.18 -6.03 -11.04
C ALA A 99 -2.06 -6.70 -10.26
N ALA A 100 -2.27 -7.97 -9.87
CA ALA A 100 -1.27 -8.75 -9.15
C ALA A 100 0.00 -8.95 -9.98
N GLU A 101 -0.13 -9.23 -11.26
CA GLU A 101 0.99 -9.37 -12.19
C GLU A 101 1.76 -8.06 -12.34
N LYS A 102 1.07 -6.92 -12.53
CA LYS A 102 1.70 -5.60 -12.62
C LYS A 102 2.50 -5.27 -11.37
N VAL A 103 1.93 -5.44 -10.18
CA VAL A 103 2.64 -5.17 -8.92
C VAL A 103 3.82 -6.12 -8.75
N THR A 104 3.68 -7.41 -9.11
CA THR A 104 4.80 -8.38 -9.11
C THR A 104 5.95 -7.90 -9.99
N GLN A 105 5.66 -7.47 -11.22
CA GLN A 105 6.66 -6.99 -12.17
C GLN A 105 7.37 -5.72 -11.68
N LEU A 106 6.65 -4.81 -11.02
CA LEU A 106 7.24 -3.62 -10.41
C LEU A 106 8.24 -3.99 -9.32
N PHE A 107 7.86 -4.88 -8.40
CA PHE A 107 8.77 -5.37 -7.35
C PHE A 107 10.00 -6.05 -7.96
N TRP A 108 9.79 -6.94 -8.92
CA TRP A 108 10.89 -7.65 -9.57
C TRP A 108 11.89 -6.70 -10.22
N LYS A 109 11.41 -5.73 -11.00
CA LYS A 109 12.25 -4.72 -11.66
C LYS A 109 13.07 -3.90 -10.64
N ARG A 110 12.46 -3.49 -9.54
CA ARG A 110 13.13 -2.69 -8.51
C ARG A 110 14.14 -3.51 -7.71
N LEU A 111 13.78 -4.75 -7.38
CA LEU A 111 14.67 -5.65 -6.64
C LEU A 111 15.89 -6.05 -7.46
N GLN A 112 15.79 -6.23 -8.77
CA GLN A 112 16.94 -6.51 -9.64
C GLN A 112 17.99 -5.41 -9.63
N SER A 113 17.60 -4.17 -9.40
CA SER A 113 18.51 -3.03 -9.33
C SER A 113 19.13 -2.82 -7.93
N ARG A 114 18.79 -3.66 -6.94
CA ARG A 114 19.34 -3.55 -5.58
C ARG A 114 20.67 -4.29 -5.46
N GLU A 115 21.67 -3.62 -4.91
CA GLU A 115 22.94 -4.23 -4.63
C GLU A 115 22.87 -5.15 -3.40
N GLY A 116 23.61 -6.26 -3.44
CA GLY A 116 23.72 -7.19 -2.32
C GLY A 116 22.60 -8.22 -2.20
N VAL A 117 21.60 -8.19 -3.11
CA VAL A 117 20.57 -9.22 -3.20
C VAL A 117 20.47 -9.72 -4.63
N GLN A 118 20.52 -11.04 -4.78
CA GLN A 118 20.28 -11.72 -6.04
C GLN A 118 18.79 -12.12 -6.15
N VAL A 119 18.13 -11.70 -7.20
CA VAL A 119 16.72 -12.05 -7.41
C VAL A 119 16.63 -13.19 -8.41
N VAL A 120 15.93 -14.26 -8.01
CA VAL A 120 15.67 -15.42 -8.87
C VAL A 120 14.78 -14.98 -10.06
N PRO A 121 15.02 -15.50 -11.29
CA PRO A 121 14.19 -15.19 -12.44
C PRO A 121 12.70 -15.45 -12.16
N LEU A 122 11.86 -14.49 -12.52
CA LEU A 122 10.41 -14.55 -12.22
C LEU A 122 9.75 -15.80 -12.81
N GLY A 123 10.17 -16.22 -14.00
CA GLY A 123 9.65 -17.42 -14.65
C GLY A 123 9.91 -18.71 -13.87
N ASP A 124 11.05 -18.82 -13.20
CA ASP A 124 11.39 -19.98 -12.38
C ASP A 124 10.60 -19.98 -11.08
N SER A 125 10.42 -18.82 -10.48
CA SER A 125 9.59 -18.65 -9.29
C SER A 125 8.12 -18.97 -9.58
N ALA A 126 7.61 -18.54 -10.73
CA ALA A 126 6.24 -18.84 -11.17
C ALA A 126 6.05 -20.35 -11.39
N LYS A 127 6.97 -21.02 -12.05
CA LYS A 127 6.90 -22.50 -12.26
C LYS A 127 6.95 -23.23 -10.92
N ALA A 128 7.81 -22.81 -10.00
CA ALA A 128 7.92 -23.42 -8.69
C ALA A 128 6.63 -23.25 -7.87
N SER A 129 5.98 -22.10 -7.95
CA SER A 129 4.74 -21.83 -7.21
C SER A 129 3.54 -22.62 -7.73
N LEU A 130 3.45 -22.87 -9.03
CA LEU A 130 2.35 -23.64 -9.63
C LEU A 130 2.31 -25.09 -9.13
N THR A 131 3.46 -25.67 -8.84
CA THR A 131 3.55 -27.06 -8.39
C THR A 131 3.08 -27.23 -6.93
N ASP A 132 3.15 -26.16 -6.11
CA ASP A 132 2.80 -26.20 -4.68
C ASP A 132 1.44 -25.55 -4.38
N GLY A 133 0.92 -24.73 -5.31
CA GLY A 133 -0.38 -24.07 -5.16
C GLY A 133 -1.59 -25.01 -5.20
N GLU A 134 -1.37 -26.30 -5.50
CA GLU A 134 -2.42 -27.33 -5.54
C GLU A 134 -2.79 -27.91 -4.15
N LEU A 135 -2.13 -27.50 -3.07
CA LEU A 135 -2.53 -27.93 -1.72
C LEU A 135 -3.67 -27.02 -1.20
N PRO A 136 -4.94 -27.47 -1.23
CA PRO A 136 -6.04 -26.67 -0.73
C PRO A 136 -5.82 -26.33 0.75
N GLY A 137 -5.82 -25.04 1.08
CA GLY A 137 -5.69 -24.55 2.45
C GLY A 137 -4.26 -24.36 2.96
N ALA A 138 -3.23 -24.48 2.12
CA ALA A 138 -1.87 -24.14 2.52
C ALA A 138 -1.75 -22.63 2.82
N ARG A 139 -1.07 -22.29 3.92
CA ARG A 139 -0.78 -20.90 4.24
C ARG A 139 0.16 -20.31 3.20
N PRO A 140 -0.05 -19.06 2.76
CA PRO A 140 0.85 -18.41 1.80
C PRO A 140 2.32 -18.45 2.20
N GLU A 141 2.61 -18.31 3.49
CA GLU A 141 3.97 -18.36 4.03
C GLU A 141 4.61 -19.76 3.87
N THR A 142 3.83 -20.81 3.99
CA THR A 142 4.32 -22.20 3.77
C THR A 142 4.65 -22.42 2.30
N VAL A 143 3.83 -21.93 1.39
CA VAL A 143 4.08 -21.98 -0.06
C VAL A 143 5.36 -21.19 -0.39
N ALA A 144 5.51 -19.98 0.17
CA ALA A 144 6.71 -19.16 0.00
C ALA A 144 7.99 -19.88 0.44
N ALA A 145 7.98 -20.46 1.64
CA ALA A 145 9.11 -21.22 2.17
C ALA A 145 9.47 -22.43 1.28
N THR A 146 8.47 -23.11 0.76
CA THR A 146 8.68 -24.27 -0.14
C THR A 146 9.29 -23.83 -1.47
N VAL A 147 8.78 -22.72 -2.06
CA VAL A 147 9.35 -22.13 -3.29
C VAL A 147 10.79 -21.70 -3.06
N ALA A 148 11.09 -21.01 -1.95
CA ALA A 148 12.45 -20.61 -1.61
C ALA A 148 13.41 -21.83 -1.52
N LYS A 149 12.99 -22.89 -0.81
CA LYS A 149 13.76 -24.14 -0.71
C LYS A 149 14.03 -24.78 -2.08
N ARG A 150 13.00 -24.89 -2.92
CA ARG A 150 13.10 -25.49 -4.26
C ARG A 150 14.07 -24.73 -5.16
N LEU A 151 14.05 -23.41 -5.09
CA LEU A 151 14.91 -22.54 -5.90
C LEU A 151 16.26 -22.26 -5.26
N LYS A 152 16.54 -22.85 -4.08
CA LYS A 152 17.76 -22.60 -3.29
C LYS A 152 17.97 -21.11 -2.99
N ALA A 153 16.89 -20.38 -2.83
CA ALA A 153 16.90 -18.99 -2.37
C ALA A 153 16.84 -18.94 -0.84
N ASP A 154 17.39 -17.88 -0.26
CA ASP A 154 17.41 -17.71 1.20
C ASP A 154 16.05 -17.27 1.75
N ALA A 155 15.28 -16.58 0.93
CA ALA A 155 13.92 -16.14 1.25
C ALA A 155 13.03 -16.09 0.01
N ALA A 156 11.72 -16.04 0.21
CA ALA A 156 10.75 -15.69 -0.83
C ALA A 156 9.95 -14.46 -0.45
N LEU A 157 9.61 -13.64 -1.46
CA LEU A 157 8.63 -12.58 -1.36
C LEU A 157 7.29 -13.07 -1.90
N ILE A 158 6.25 -12.91 -1.11
CA ILE A 158 4.86 -13.11 -1.49
C ILE A 158 4.10 -11.80 -1.34
N GLY A 159 3.09 -11.59 -2.15
CA GLY A 159 2.28 -10.38 -2.08
C GLY A 159 0.81 -10.63 -2.40
N HIS A 160 -0.01 -9.74 -1.87
CA HIS A 160 -1.45 -9.76 -2.07
C HIS A 160 -1.96 -8.36 -2.39
N VAL A 161 -2.63 -8.21 -3.55
CA VAL A 161 -3.23 -6.94 -3.99
C VAL A 161 -4.69 -6.92 -3.54
N SER A 162 -5.01 -6.00 -2.65
CA SER A 162 -6.36 -5.84 -2.08
C SER A 162 -7.18 -4.77 -2.79
N VAL A 163 -6.52 -3.75 -3.37
CA VAL A 163 -7.17 -2.65 -4.09
C VAL A 163 -6.35 -2.30 -5.32
N TYR A 164 -7.01 -2.20 -6.47
CA TYR A 164 -6.41 -1.68 -7.70
C TYR A 164 -7.51 -1.05 -8.55
N GLN A 165 -7.69 0.25 -8.41
CA GLN A 165 -8.72 1.01 -9.08
C GLN A 165 -8.10 2.08 -9.96
N GLU A 166 -8.40 2.03 -11.25
CA GLU A 166 -8.03 3.10 -12.16
C GLU A 166 -8.89 4.35 -11.94
N ARG A 167 -8.29 5.50 -12.20
CA ARG A 167 -9.04 6.75 -12.26
C ARG A 167 -9.95 6.79 -13.48
N VAL A 168 -11.09 7.43 -13.33
CA VAL A 168 -11.97 7.77 -14.46
C VAL A 168 -11.97 9.28 -14.61
N GLY A 169 -11.54 9.76 -15.76
CA GLY A 169 -11.40 11.18 -16.05
C GLY A 169 -9.98 11.60 -16.41
N SER A 170 -9.69 12.89 -16.28
CA SER A 170 -8.42 13.49 -16.69
C SER A 170 -7.43 13.62 -15.52
N ARG A 171 -6.22 14.10 -15.82
CA ARG A 171 -5.23 14.44 -14.78
C ARG A 171 -5.66 15.63 -13.90
N LEU A 172 -6.56 16.47 -14.39
CA LEU A 172 -7.05 17.67 -13.67
C LEU A 172 -8.34 17.39 -12.91
N GLY A 173 -9.03 16.29 -13.20
CA GLY A 173 -10.27 15.91 -12.52
C GLY A 173 -10.58 14.45 -12.78
N ALA A 174 -10.74 13.67 -11.73
CA ALA A 174 -11.06 12.25 -11.79
C ALA A 174 -12.11 11.88 -10.73
N SER A 175 -13.11 11.11 -11.18
CA SER A 175 -14.11 10.50 -10.29
C SER A 175 -14.58 9.18 -10.92
N PRO A 176 -14.26 8.05 -10.31
CA PRO A 176 -13.39 7.87 -9.15
C PRO A 176 -11.93 8.23 -9.42
N ALA A 177 -11.23 8.61 -8.37
CA ALA A 177 -9.78 8.72 -8.39
C ALA A 177 -9.12 7.34 -8.30
N ALA A 178 -7.84 7.24 -8.64
CA ALA A 178 -7.09 6.01 -8.51
C ALA A 178 -6.93 5.61 -7.03
N ALA A 179 -6.96 4.30 -6.79
CA ALA A 179 -6.68 3.72 -5.48
C ALA A 179 -5.87 2.42 -5.64
N VAL A 180 -4.85 2.23 -4.82
CA VAL A 180 -4.03 1.02 -4.80
C VAL A 180 -3.75 0.60 -3.37
N GLY A 181 -3.87 -0.70 -3.11
CA GLY A 181 -3.53 -1.30 -1.83
C GLY A 181 -2.94 -2.69 -2.04
N PHE A 182 -1.81 -2.97 -1.38
CA PHE A 182 -1.17 -4.28 -1.40
C PHE A 182 -0.32 -4.52 -0.15
N GLU A 183 -0.21 -5.79 0.21
CA GLU A 183 0.66 -6.28 1.27
C GLU A 183 1.74 -7.17 0.67
N VAL A 184 2.96 -7.09 1.21
CA VAL A 184 4.08 -7.94 0.79
C VAL A 184 4.80 -8.47 2.03
N LYS A 185 5.15 -9.75 2.01
CA LYS A 185 5.90 -10.41 3.07
C LYS A 185 7.18 -11.03 2.53
N ALA A 186 8.26 -10.89 3.28
CA ALA A 186 9.48 -11.65 3.08
C ALA A 186 9.49 -12.84 4.04
N VAL A 187 9.55 -14.05 3.51
CA VAL A 187 9.48 -15.30 4.26
C VAL A 187 10.76 -16.09 4.07
N ALA A 188 11.40 -16.50 5.16
CA ALA A 188 12.59 -17.34 5.14
C ALA A 188 12.26 -18.80 4.77
N VAL A 189 13.28 -19.58 4.45
CA VAL A 189 13.13 -21.01 4.07
C VAL A 189 12.49 -21.88 5.15
N ASP A 190 12.55 -21.47 6.41
CA ASP A 190 11.92 -22.16 7.54
C ASP A 190 10.45 -21.76 7.76
N GLY A 191 9.95 -20.80 7.00
CA GLY A 191 8.59 -20.28 7.09
C GLY A 191 8.43 -19.06 8.01
N GLN A 192 9.52 -18.58 8.61
CA GLN A 192 9.50 -17.37 9.44
C GLN A 192 9.29 -16.13 8.58
N VAL A 193 8.32 -15.30 8.94
CA VAL A 193 8.12 -13.99 8.33
C VAL A 193 9.18 -13.04 8.87
N LEU A 194 10.03 -12.52 7.99
CA LEU A 194 11.13 -11.64 8.34
C LEU A 194 10.78 -10.16 8.22
N TRP A 195 9.89 -9.85 7.29
CA TRP A 195 9.47 -8.48 7.03
C TRP A 195 8.09 -8.46 6.38
N VAL A 196 7.32 -7.46 6.73
CA VAL A 196 6.00 -7.16 6.17
C VAL A 196 5.96 -5.70 5.76
N GLY A 197 5.46 -5.45 4.57
CA GLY A 197 5.17 -4.10 4.09
C GLY A 197 3.73 -4.01 3.62
N ASN A 198 3.05 -2.93 4.01
CA ASN A 198 1.70 -2.61 3.57
C ASN A 198 1.69 -1.24 2.92
N TYR A 199 1.02 -1.13 1.81
CA TYR A 199 0.75 0.11 1.13
C TYR A 199 -0.73 0.26 0.87
N TYR A 200 -1.26 1.43 1.18
CA TYR A 200 -2.59 1.83 0.75
C TYR A 200 -2.61 3.32 0.44
N GLU A 201 -3.07 3.66 -0.73
CA GLU A 201 -3.33 5.04 -1.12
C GLU A 201 -4.56 5.12 -2.02
N GLN A 202 -5.43 6.05 -1.68
CA GLN A 202 -6.52 6.51 -2.53
C GLN A 202 -6.34 8.00 -2.74
N GLN A 203 -6.24 8.44 -3.97
CA GLN A 203 -6.17 9.86 -4.25
C GLN A 203 -7.49 10.54 -3.90
N ARG A 204 -7.38 11.73 -3.32
CA ARG A 204 -8.52 12.59 -2.97
C ARG A 204 -8.52 13.85 -3.83
N PRO A 205 -9.68 14.45 -4.07
CA PRO A 205 -9.78 15.74 -4.71
C PRO A 205 -8.97 16.81 -3.96
N MET A 206 -8.50 17.83 -4.68
CA MET A 206 -7.74 18.96 -4.10
C MET A 206 -8.48 19.64 -2.95
N THR A 207 -9.82 19.64 -2.97
CA THR A 207 -10.67 20.20 -1.91
C THR A 207 -10.61 19.43 -0.59
N GLU A 208 -10.21 18.14 -0.63
CA GLU A 208 -10.14 17.28 0.54
C GLU A 208 -8.70 17.03 1.00
N ASP A 209 -7.74 17.02 0.08
CA ASP A 209 -6.32 16.82 0.37
C ASP A 209 -5.46 17.71 -0.53
N PHE A 210 -5.40 18.99 -0.16
CA PHE A 210 -4.62 19.98 -0.90
C PHE A 210 -3.12 19.66 -0.91
N MET A 211 -2.56 19.19 0.21
CA MET A 211 -1.14 18.87 0.31
C MET A 211 -0.76 17.62 -0.48
N GLY A 212 -1.58 16.58 -0.44
CA GLY A 212 -1.38 15.38 -1.24
C GLY A 212 -1.52 15.64 -2.74
N PHE A 213 -2.45 16.53 -3.12
CA PHE A 213 -2.59 16.98 -4.50
C PHE A 213 -1.37 17.77 -4.97
N LEU A 214 -0.87 18.72 -4.13
CA LEU A 214 0.33 19.53 -4.46
C LEU A 214 1.58 18.67 -4.67
N GLN A 215 1.73 17.57 -3.96
CA GLN A 215 2.88 16.67 -4.13
C GLN A 215 2.95 16.07 -5.54
N ARG A 216 1.82 15.88 -6.20
CA ARG A 216 1.75 15.23 -7.52
C ARG A 216 1.22 16.14 -8.63
N TRP A 217 0.62 17.29 -8.31
CA TRP A 217 0.03 18.27 -9.22
C TRP A 217 -0.98 17.70 -10.23
N ALA A 218 -1.44 16.45 -10.01
CA ALA A 218 -2.37 15.78 -10.92
C ALA A 218 -2.98 14.52 -10.30
N PHE A 219 -4.11 14.09 -10.84
CA PHE A 219 -4.60 12.73 -10.64
C PHE A 219 -3.74 11.77 -11.44
N VAL A 220 -3.09 10.84 -10.76
CA VAL A 220 -2.24 9.81 -11.37
C VAL A 220 -3.04 8.54 -11.66
N THR A 221 -2.46 7.62 -12.42
CA THR A 221 -3.03 6.29 -12.70
C THR A 221 -2.80 5.34 -11.51
N ALA A 222 -3.51 4.21 -11.48
CA ALA A 222 -3.25 3.16 -10.49
C ALA A 222 -1.83 2.60 -10.62
N GLU A 223 -1.30 2.51 -11.84
CA GLU A 223 0.08 2.07 -12.07
C GLU A 223 1.11 3.04 -11.47
N GLU A 224 0.93 4.36 -11.67
CA GLU A 224 1.79 5.38 -11.06
C GLU A 224 1.72 5.33 -9.52
N LEU A 225 0.53 5.08 -8.93
CA LEU A 225 0.39 4.86 -7.49
C LEU A 225 1.11 3.58 -7.03
N ALA A 226 0.96 2.48 -7.78
CA ALA A 226 1.63 1.22 -7.47
C ALA A 226 3.15 1.38 -7.52
N GLN A 227 3.69 2.08 -8.53
CA GLN A 227 5.12 2.38 -8.63
C GLN A 227 5.60 3.15 -7.40
N TYR A 228 4.88 4.21 -7.03
CA TYR A 228 5.21 5.00 -5.84
C TYR A 228 5.18 4.13 -4.57
N GLY A 229 4.15 3.33 -4.38
CA GLY A 229 4.04 2.43 -3.22
C GLY A 229 5.18 1.42 -3.14
N VAL A 230 5.58 0.84 -4.27
CA VAL A 230 6.73 -0.08 -4.35
C VAL A 230 8.03 0.65 -4.01
N ASP A 231 8.24 1.84 -4.56
CA ASP A 231 9.46 2.62 -4.30
C ASP A 231 9.57 3.03 -2.84
N GLU A 232 8.49 3.53 -2.24
CA GLU A 232 8.46 3.90 -0.81
C GLU A 232 8.66 2.68 0.10
N MET A 233 7.98 1.58 -0.18
CA MET A 233 8.08 0.35 0.61
C MET A 233 9.49 -0.24 0.56
N LEU A 234 10.16 -0.19 -0.58
CA LEU A 234 11.51 -0.69 -0.75
C LEU A 234 12.58 0.19 -0.09
N LYS A 235 12.30 1.43 0.31
CA LYS A 235 13.22 2.22 1.15
C LYS A 235 13.45 1.58 2.51
N GLU A 236 12.39 0.99 3.07
CA GLU A 236 12.39 0.32 4.37
C GLU A 236 12.66 -1.20 4.26
N PHE A 237 12.97 -1.70 3.05
CA PHE A 237 13.23 -3.11 2.84
C PHE A 237 14.62 -3.50 3.37
N PRO A 238 14.70 -4.49 4.30
CA PRO A 238 15.91 -4.72 5.08
C PRO A 238 17.03 -5.45 4.32
N PHE A 239 16.76 -5.96 3.12
CA PHE A 239 17.71 -6.75 2.36
C PHE A 239 18.28 -5.97 1.17
N GLY A 240 19.60 -6.05 1.03
CA GLY A 240 20.34 -5.32 -0.01
C GLY A 240 20.33 -3.79 0.22
N LYS A 241 21.15 -3.09 -0.54
CA LYS A 241 21.16 -1.62 -0.56
C LYS A 241 20.38 -1.14 -1.78
N GLY A 242 19.40 -0.26 -1.58
CA GLY A 242 18.78 0.43 -2.68
C GLY A 242 19.81 1.33 -3.37
N SER A 243 19.82 1.36 -4.70
CA SER A 243 20.48 2.45 -5.41
C SER A 243 19.75 3.74 -5.01
N GLN A 244 20.43 4.61 -4.27
CA GLN A 244 19.92 5.97 -4.06
C GLN A 244 19.88 6.65 -5.44
N PRO A 245 18.78 7.34 -5.78
CA PRO A 245 18.71 8.12 -7.00
C PRO A 245 19.69 9.29 -7.00
#